data_d114dc37f11af83338226c215b19fc08
#
_entry.id   d114dc37f11af83338226c215b19fc08
#
_cell.length_a   1.000
_cell.length_b   1.000
_cell.length_c   1.000
_cell.angle_alpha   90.00
_cell.angle_beta   90.00
_cell.angle_gamma   90.00
#
_symmetry.space_group_name_H-M   'P 1'
#
loop_
_entity.id
_entity.type
_entity.pdbx_description
1 polymer ?
#
loop_
_entity_poly.entity_id
_entity_poly.type
_entity_poly.pdbx_seq_one_letter_code
_entity_poly.pdbx_strand_id
1 'polypeptide(L)'
;MTSETIRERKSVRTYQEKAIDGESMSQIRNFLTEVGNPFGVPIRFDILDAKRDKVSSPVILGADTYVVGSYKRQENAELAFGYSFEKFVLYASELGLGTVWLAATIDRKAFEKAVKLQPDEVMPAVSPLGYAAEKRSVRESLMRKGMKSDARNSFESLFYQGDFEHPLRREEAGKWEKPLEMVRLAPSATNKQPWRAVIDADAVHFYEVKTRGYANEAT
;
A
#
# COMPACT_ATOMS: atom_id res chain seq x y z
N MET A 1 -1.87 -15.07 -3.88
CA MET A 1 -0.80 -14.03 -3.82
C MET A 1 0.55 -14.70 -3.67
N THR A 2 1.44 -14.49 -4.61
CA THR A 2 2.76 -15.13 -4.69
C THR A 2 3.86 -14.08 -4.55
N SER A 3 5.10 -14.54 -4.35
CA SER A 3 6.27 -13.63 -4.39
C SER A 3 6.46 -12.97 -5.77
N GLU A 4 5.93 -13.56 -6.84
CA GLU A 4 5.92 -12.98 -8.18
C GLU A 4 4.97 -11.78 -8.25
N THR A 5 3.75 -11.91 -7.72
CA THR A 5 2.79 -10.80 -7.60
C THR A 5 3.42 -9.59 -6.90
N ILE A 6 4.16 -9.82 -5.80
CA ILE A 6 4.85 -8.75 -5.06
C ILE A 6 5.92 -8.08 -5.94
N ARG A 7 6.68 -8.84 -6.75
CA ARG A 7 7.72 -8.32 -7.65
C ARG A 7 7.14 -7.52 -8.80
N GLU A 8 6.01 -7.94 -9.33
CA GLU A 8 5.35 -7.33 -10.49
C GLU A 8 4.51 -6.11 -10.14
N ARG A 9 3.96 -6.05 -8.90
CA ARG A 9 3.14 -4.95 -8.43
C ARG A 9 3.86 -3.60 -8.59
N LYS A 10 3.17 -2.66 -9.22
CA LYS A 10 3.67 -1.29 -9.46
C LYS A 10 2.63 -0.28 -9.00
N SER A 11 3.09 0.88 -8.54
CA SER A 11 2.22 2.04 -8.31
C SER A 11 1.79 2.63 -9.65
N VAL A 12 0.49 2.62 -9.93
CA VAL A 12 -0.13 3.11 -11.17
C VAL A 12 -0.83 4.44 -10.88
N ARG A 13 -0.56 5.46 -11.69
CA ARG A 13 -1.17 6.80 -11.55
C ARG A 13 -1.84 7.28 -12.83
N THR A 14 -1.64 6.56 -13.94
CA THR A 14 -2.29 6.83 -15.22
C THR A 14 -3.07 5.58 -15.64
N TYR A 15 -4.36 5.75 -15.80
CA TYR A 15 -5.31 4.66 -16.05
C TYR A 15 -5.92 4.81 -17.44
N GLN A 16 -6.39 3.69 -17.99
CA GLN A 16 -7.25 3.69 -19.17
C GLN A 16 -8.62 4.24 -18.79
N GLU A 17 -9.22 5.02 -19.66
CA GLU A 17 -10.63 5.44 -19.55
C GLU A 17 -11.55 4.25 -19.93
N LYS A 18 -11.45 3.18 -19.16
CA LYS A 18 -12.16 1.92 -19.36
C LYS A 18 -12.71 1.44 -18.03
N ALA A 19 -13.99 1.14 -18.00
CA ALA A 19 -14.60 0.53 -16.82
C ALA A 19 -13.96 -0.84 -16.52
N ILE A 20 -13.81 -1.15 -15.24
CA ILE A 20 -13.43 -2.49 -14.79
C ILE A 20 -14.57 -3.43 -15.18
N ASP A 21 -14.24 -4.57 -15.78
CA ASP A 21 -15.25 -5.56 -16.15
C ASP A 21 -16.00 -6.11 -14.94
N GLY A 22 -17.23 -6.61 -15.17
CA GLY A 22 -18.13 -7.02 -14.10
C GLY A 22 -17.60 -8.21 -13.28
N GLU A 23 -16.85 -9.10 -13.89
CA GLU A 23 -16.26 -10.25 -13.21
C GLU A 23 -15.14 -9.80 -12.25
N SER A 24 -14.17 -9.06 -12.74
CA SER A 24 -13.08 -8.48 -11.91
C SER A 24 -13.64 -7.62 -10.77
N MET A 25 -14.65 -6.79 -11.04
CA MET A 25 -15.28 -5.98 -10.00
C MET A 25 -16.00 -6.83 -8.95
N SER A 26 -16.67 -7.91 -9.35
CA SER A 26 -17.29 -8.85 -8.43
C SER A 26 -16.26 -9.55 -7.55
N GLN A 27 -15.16 -10.00 -8.14
CA GLN A 27 -14.06 -10.64 -7.41
C GLN A 27 -13.43 -9.68 -6.39
N ILE A 28 -13.21 -8.41 -6.75
CA ILE A 28 -12.72 -7.37 -5.81
C ILE A 28 -13.71 -7.18 -4.66
N ARG A 29 -15.02 -7.05 -4.94
CA ARG A 29 -16.04 -6.86 -3.89
C ARG A 29 -16.04 -8.03 -2.91
N ASN A 30 -16.06 -9.26 -3.41
CA ASN A 30 -16.03 -10.46 -2.58
C ASN A 30 -14.75 -10.51 -1.73
N PHE A 31 -13.58 -10.28 -2.34
CA PHE A 31 -12.32 -10.25 -1.62
C PHE A 31 -12.32 -9.23 -0.49
N LEU A 32 -12.80 -8.01 -0.72
CA LEU A 32 -12.84 -6.95 0.28
C LEU A 32 -13.79 -7.26 1.47
N THR A 33 -14.80 -8.10 1.27
CA THR A 33 -15.66 -8.56 2.38
C THR A 33 -15.02 -9.68 3.21
N GLU A 34 -14.11 -10.45 2.62
CA GLU A 34 -13.53 -11.65 3.23
C GLU A 34 -12.09 -11.42 3.75
N VAL A 35 -11.43 -10.33 3.30
CA VAL A 35 -10.03 -10.09 3.64
C VAL A 35 -9.83 -9.89 5.14
N GLY A 36 -9.23 -10.89 5.78
CA GLY A 36 -8.85 -10.84 7.19
C GLY A 36 -7.38 -10.48 7.39
N ASN A 37 -7.01 -10.29 8.65
CA ASN A 37 -5.65 -10.02 9.10
C ASN A 37 -5.34 -10.81 10.39
N PRO A 38 -4.05 -11.02 10.74
CA PRO A 38 -3.66 -11.81 11.89
C PRO A 38 -3.93 -11.14 13.24
N PHE A 39 -4.33 -9.86 13.23
CA PHE A 39 -4.60 -9.08 14.44
C PHE A 39 -6.07 -9.15 14.88
N GLY A 40 -6.96 -9.74 14.07
CA GLY A 40 -8.38 -9.83 14.37
C GLY A 40 -9.12 -8.47 14.36
N VAL A 41 -8.49 -7.43 13.87
CA VAL A 41 -9.09 -6.07 13.80
C VAL A 41 -9.88 -5.92 12.50
N PRO A 42 -11.19 -5.60 12.57
CA PRO A 42 -11.99 -5.36 11.37
C PRO A 42 -11.51 -4.13 10.59
N ILE A 43 -11.30 -4.30 9.29
CA ILE A 43 -11.04 -3.20 8.35
C ILE A 43 -12.25 -3.06 7.44
N ARG A 44 -12.83 -1.86 7.42
CA ARG A 44 -13.92 -1.53 6.52
C ARG A 44 -13.38 -1.07 5.18
N PHE A 45 -13.91 -1.61 4.09
CA PHE A 45 -13.61 -1.20 2.75
C PHE A 45 -14.84 -0.64 2.03
N ASP A 46 -14.68 0.50 1.40
CA ASP A 46 -15.71 1.15 0.58
C ASP A 46 -15.17 1.30 -0.86
N ILE A 47 -16.02 1.01 -1.85
CA ILE A 47 -15.72 1.24 -3.26
C ILE A 47 -16.52 2.45 -3.72
N LEU A 48 -15.81 3.48 -4.17
CA LEU A 48 -16.37 4.76 -4.62
C LEU A 48 -16.25 4.90 -6.13
N ASP A 49 -17.25 5.53 -6.73
CA ASP A 49 -17.19 6.07 -8.09
C ASP A 49 -16.76 7.53 -8.04
N ALA A 50 -15.70 7.89 -8.75
CA ALA A 50 -15.09 9.21 -8.68
C ALA A 50 -16.05 10.35 -9.03
N LYS A 51 -16.92 10.14 -10.04
CA LYS A 51 -17.86 11.16 -10.53
C LYS A 51 -19.08 11.26 -9.63
N ARG A 52 -19.71 10.12 -9.32
CA ARG A 52 -20.89 10.05 -8.45
C ARG A 52 -20.59 10.58 -7.06
N ASP A 53 -19.48 10.12 -6.47
CA ASP A 53 -19.13 10.42 -5.08
C ASP A 53 -18.26 11.69 -4.94
N LYS A 54 -17.94 12.33 -6.09
CA LYS A 54 -17.18 13.61 -6.18
C LYS A 54 -15.83 13.53 -5.47
N VAL A 55 -15.10 12.44 -5.66
CA VAL A 55 -13.78 12.22 -5.09
C VAL A 55 -12.71 12.26 -6.17
N SER A 56 -11.52 12.77 -5.84
CA SER A 56 -10.43 12.88 -6.81
C SER A 56 -9.06 12.97 -6.13
N SER A 57 -8.04 12.78 -6.95
CA SER A 57 -6.65 13.04 -6.58
C SER A 57 -5.95 13.77 -7.72
N PRO A 58 -5.25 14.88 -7.45
CA PRO A 58 -4.56 15.65 -8.48
C PRO A 58 -3.38 14.90 -9.12
N VAL A 59 -2.98 13.75 -8.55
CA VAL A 59 -1.86 12.95 -9.08
C VAL A 59 -2.34 11.72 -9.87
N ILE A 60 -3.65 11.53 -10.02
CA ILE A 60 -4.25 10.41 -10.73
C ILE A 60 -4.94 10.91 -12.00
N LEU A 61 -4.77 10.17 -13.08
CA LEU A 61 -5.41 10.43 -14.37
C LEU A 61 -6.16 9.17 -14.84
N GLY A 62 -7.41 9.34 -15.26
CA GLY A 62 -8.22 8.31 -15.91
C GLY A 62 -8.85 7.26 -14.99
N ALA A 63 -8.66 7.31 -13.68
CA ALA A 63 -9.32 6.39 -12.76
C ALA A 63 -10.72 6.89 -12.37
N ASP A 64 -11.73 6.05 -12.57
CA ASP A 64 -13.12 6.30 -12.18
C ASP A 64 -13.52 5.55 -10.89
N THR A 65 -12.70 4.64 -10.40
CA THR A 65 -12.97 3.84 -9.19
C THR A 65 -11.89 4.06 -8.14
N TYR A 66 -12.32 4.19 -6.87
CA TYR A 66 -11.44 4.25 -5.72
C TYR A 66 -11.86 3.23 -4.66
N VAL A 67 -10.89 2.59 -4.03
CA VAL A 67 -11.07 1.78 -2.83
C VAL A 67 -10.55 2.54 -1.64
N VAL A 68 -11.39 2.67 -0.63
CA VAL A 68 -11.09 3.34 0.64
C VAL A 68 -11.04 2.29 1.72
N GLY A 69 -10.01 2.30 2.54
CA GLY A 69 -9.96 1.49 3.74
C GLY A 69 -10.05 2.35 4.99
N SER A 70 -10.79 1.91 5.99
CA SER A 70 -10.91 2.57 7.29
C SER A 70 -11.02 1.56 8.43
N TYR A 71 -10.70 2.00 9.64
CA TYR A 71 -10.77 1.20 10.85
C TYR A 71 -11.19 2.04 12.05
N LYS A 72 -11.73 1.41 13.09
CA LYS A 72 -11.92 2.05 14.40
C LYS A 72 -10.61 2.06 15.19
N ARG A 73 -10.36 3.18 15.91
CA ARG A 73 -9.16 3.32 16.74
C ARG A 73 -9.14 2.25 17.83
N GLN A 74 -8.14 1.37 17.79
CA GLN A 74 -7.87 0.32 18.76
C GLN A 74 -6.43 -0.18 18.60
N GLU A 75 -5.97 -0.99 19.53
CA GLU A 75 -4.66 -1.63 19.46
C GLU A 75 -4.47 -2.44 18.17
N ASN A 76 -3.29 -2.38 17.57
CA ASN A 76 -2.92 -3.05 16.32
C ASN A 76 -3.74 -2.67 15.07
N ALA A 77 -4.61 -1.66 15.13
CA ALA A 77 -5.47 -1.29 14.01
C ALA A 77 -4.67 -0.82 12.79
N GLU A 78 -3.57 -0.10 12.97
CA GLU A 78 -2.70 0.38 11.92
C GLU A 78 -1.97 -0.78 11.21
N LEU A 79 -1.48 -1.76 11.98
CA LEU A 79 -0.86 -2.97 11.45
C LEU A 79 -1.87 -3.81 10.67
N ALA A 80 -3.07 -3.98 11.22
CA ALA A 80 -4.18 -4.68 10.57
C ALA A 80 -4.58 -4.02 9.26
N PHE A 81 -4.67 -2.68 9.26
CA PHE A 81 -4.95 -1.89 8.06
C PHE A 81 -3.87 -2.10 7.00
N GLY A 82 -2.60 -1.92 7.37
CA GLY A 82 -1.47 -2.12 6.46
C GLY A 82 -1.49 -3.50 5.81
N TYR A 83 -1.73 -4.53 6.61
CA TYR A 83 -1.82 -5.91 6.15
C TYR A 83 -3.00 -6.13 5.18
N SER A 84 -4.21 -5.74 5.58
CA SER A 84 -5.42 -5.97 4.77
C SER A 84 -5.41 -5.14 3.49
N PHE A 85 -4.95 -3.89 3.55
CA PHE A 85 -4.91 -3.00 2.40
C PHE A 85 -3.86 -3.44 1.37
N GLU A 86 -2.67 -3.91 1.80
CA GLU A 86 -1.68 -4.47 0.86
C GLU A 86 -2.17 -5.81 0.28
N LYS A 87 -2.86 -6.65 1.03
CA LYS A 87 -3.52 -7.85 0.46
C LYS A 87 -4.48 -7.49 -0.67
N PHE A 88 -5.29 -6.44 -0.48
CA PHE A 88 -6.15 -5.92 -1.56
C PHE A 88 -5.32 -5.46 -2.76
N VAL A 89 -4.27 -4.69 -2.55
CA VAL A 89 -3.38 -4.17 -3.61
C VAL A 89 -2.74 -5.31 -4.41
N LEU A 90 -2.28 -6.35 -3.73
CA LEU A 90 -1.71 -7.54 -4.38
C LEU A 90 -2.78 -8.35 -5.15
N TYR A 91 -3.96 -8.52 -4.56
CA TYR A 91 -5.05 -9.21 -5.24
C TYR A 91 -5.52 -8.48 -6.50
N ALA A 92 -5.64 -7.16 -6.44
CA ALA A 92 -5.94 -6.35 -7.61
C ALA A 92 -4.86 -6.53 -8.70
N SER A 93 -3.58 -6.62 -8.32
CA SER A 93 -2.48 -6.87 -9.26
C SER A 93 -2.60 -8.25 -9.94
N GLU A 94 -3.04 -9.30 -9.23
CA GLU A 94 -3.30 -10.64 -9.81
C GLU A 94 -4.42 -10.60 -10.85
N LEU A 95 -5.40 -9.69 -10.68
CA LEU A 95 -6.47 -9.45 -11.66
C LEU A 95 -6.05 -8.50 -12.80
N GLY A 96 -4.77 -8.11 -12.89
CA GLY A 96 -4.30 -7.15 -13.89
C GLY A 96 -4.72 -5.70 -13.65
N LEU A 97 -5.24 -5.39 -12.45
CA LEU A 97 -5.66 -4.04 -12.07
C LEU A 97 -4.52 -3.27 -11.39
N GLY A 98 -4.38 -2.00 -11.77
CA GLY A 98 -3.43 -1.08 -11.19
C GLY A 98 -3.97 -0.40 -9.94
N THR A 99 -3.09 -0.17 -8.98
CA THR A 99 -3.35 0.51 -7.70
C THR A 99 -2.20 1.43 -7.32
N VAL A 100 -2.43 2.32 -6.37
CA VAL A 100 -1.39 3.07 -5.66
C VAL A 100 -1.91 3.55 -4.30
N TRP A 101 -1.10 3.44 -3.26
CA TRP A 101 -1.40 4.01 -1.95
C TRP A 101 -1.38 5.53 -2.01
N LEU A 102 -2.48 6.19 -1.62
CA LEU A 102 -2.62 7.65 -1.55
C LEU A 102 -3.10 8.05 -0.14
N ALA A 103 -2.38 8.98 0.48
CA ALA A 103 -2.74 9.53 1.78
C ALA A 103 -2.81 11.07 1.73
N ALA A 104 -1.71 11.74 1.35
CA ALA A 104 -1.59 13.19 1.37
C ALA A 104 -2.03 13.87 0.06
N THR A 105 -2.12 13.13 -1.04
CA THR A 105 -2.43 13.67 -2.38
C THR A 105 -3.87 13.42 -2.81
N ILE A 106 -4.81 13.57 -1.90
CA ILE A 106 -6.26 13.41 -2.10
C ILE A 106 -7.01 14.59 -1.49
N ASP A 107 -8.22 14.84 -1.95
CA ASP A 107 -9.19 15.65 -1.20
C ASP A 107 -9.75 14.80 -0.05
N ARG A 108 -9.03 14.78 1.07
CA ARG A 108 -9.36 13.94 2.23
C ARG A 108 -10.80 14.15 2.70
N LYS A 109 -11.26 15.41 2.80
CA LYS A 109 -12.62 15.73 3.26
C LYS A 109 -13.70 15.17 2.34
N ALA A 110 -13.47 15.19 1.03
CA ALA A 110 -14.39 14.60 0.07
C ALA A 110 -14.51 13.08 0.25
N PHE A 111 -13.37 12.39 0.42
CA PHE A 111 -13.35 10.94 0.66
C PHE A 111 -14.01 10.58 2.00
N GLU A 112 -13.66 11.25 3.10
CA GLU A 112 -14.26 11.04 4.42
C GLU A 112 -15.78 11.22 4.40
N LYS A 113 -16.26 12.26 3.70
CA LYS A 113 -17.69 12.50 3.51
C LYS A 113 -18.35 11.39 2.68
N ALA A 114 -17.72 10.94 1.60
CA ALA A 114 -18.26 9.93 0.71
C ALA A 114 -18.44 8.58 1.41
N VAL A 115 -17.47 8.18 2.25
CA VAL A 115 -17.56 6.95 3.05
C VAL A 115 -18.33 7.12 4.37
N LYS A 116 -18.83 8.33 4.68
CA LYS A 116 -19.50 8.66 5.94
C LYS A 116 -18.65 8.24 7.15
N LEU A 117 -17.37 8.64 7.14
CA LEU A 117 -16.42 8.29 8.17
C LEU A 117 -16.95 8.71 9.55
N GLN A 118 -16.93 7.79 10.51
CA GLN A 118 -17.41 8.06 11.87
C GLN A 118 -16.30 8.75 12.70
N PRO A 119 -16.64 9.46 13.79
CA PRO A 119 -15.66 10.17 14.61
C PRO A 119 -14.59 9.27 15.25
N ASP A 120 -14.93 7.98 15.49
CA ASP A 120 -14.03 6.97 16.06
C ASP A 120 -13.26 6.18 14.99
N GLU A 121 -13.47 6.49 13.71
CA GLU A 121 -12.79 5.84 12.57
C GLU A 121 -11.61 6.67 12.06
N VAL A 122 -10.67 5.97 11.47
CA VAL A 122 -9.51 6.52 10.75
C VAL A 122 -9.51 5.99 9.33
N MET A 123 -9.25 6.87 8.36
CA MET A 123 -9.02 6.55 6.96
C MET A 123 -7.56 6.86 6.60
N PRO A 124 -6.61 5.91 6.75
CA PRO A 124 -5.20 6.19 6.52
C PRO A 124 -4.86 6.43 5.06
N ALA A 125 -5.43 5.62 4.17
CA ALA A 125 -5.14 5.67 2.75
C ALA A 125 -6.34 5.26 1.89
N VAL A 126 -6.28 5.67 0.63
CA VAL A 126 -7.16 5.22 -0.45
C VAL A 126 -6.31 4.74 -1.62
N SER A 127 -6.91 3.97 -2.54
CA SER A 127 -6.28 3.61 -3.80
C SER A 127 -7.25 3.79 -4.96
N PRO A 128 -6.85 4.44 -6.06
CA PRO A 128 -7.54 4.25 -7.32
C PRO A 128 -7.43 2.79 -7.74
N LEU A 129 -8.39 2.33 -8.54
CA LEU A 129 -8.45 0.98 -9.07
C LEU A 129 -8.88 1.03 -10.54
N GLY A 130 -8.15 0.33 -11.42
CA GLY A 130 -8.46 0.29 -12.84
C GLY A 130 -7.34 -0.31 -13.67
N TYR A 131 -7.51 -0.35 -14.99
CA TYR A 131 -6.47 -0.82 -15.90
C TYR A 131 -5.38 0.25 -16.09
N ALA A 132 -4.12 -0.13 -15.93
CA ALA A 132 -3.01 0.76 -16.18
C ALA A 132 -2.98 1.21 -17.66
N ALA A 133 -2.72 2.48 -17.92
CA ALA A 133 -2.52 2.96 -19.28
C ALA A 133 -1.22 2.36 -19.86
N GLU A 134 -1.20 2.08 -21.17
CA GLU A 134 -0.02 1.58 -21.86
C GLU A 134 1.17 2.54 -21.75
N LYS A 135 0.88 3.83 -21.82
CA LYS A 135 1.90 4.89 -21.65
C LYS A 135 1.61 5.70 -20.39
N ARG A 136 2.64 5.84 -19.57
CA ARG A 136 2.59 6.73 -18.40
C ARG A 136 2.51 8.18 -18.85
N SER A 137 1.80 9.00 -18.08
CA SER A 137 1.84 10.45 -18.27
C SER A 137 3.25 11.00 -18.03
N VAL A 138 3.58 12.13 -18.67
CA VAL A 138 4.84 12.85 -18.44
C VAL A 138 4.99 13.18 -16.95
N ARG A 139 3.90 13.59 -16.30
CA ARG A 139 3.87 13.91 -14.87
C ARG A 139 4.21 12.69 -13.99
N GLU A 140 3.62 11.53 -14.28
CA GLU A 140 3.95 10.29 -13.55
C GLU A 140 5.42 9.91 -13.74
N SER A 141 5.93 10.04 -14.97
CA SER A 141 7.33 9.72 -15.28
C SER A 141 8.31 10.62 -14.51
N LEU A 142 8.02 11.92 -14.43
CA LEU A 142 8.81 12.88 -13.65
C LEU A 142 8.75 12.59 -12.14
N MET A 143 7.55 12.31 -11.61
CA MET A 143 7.37 11.93 -10.21
C MET A 143 8.17 10.67 -9.85
N ARG A 144 8.10 9.63 -10.67
CA ARG A 144 8.83 8.37 -10.42
C ARG A 144 10.33 8.59 -10.43
N LYS A 145 10.84 9.38 -11.39
CA LYS A 145 12.25 9.75 -11.46
C LYS A 145 12.71 10.55 -10.23
N GLY A 146 11.94 11.56 -9.83
CA GLY A 146 12.25 12.39 -8.66
C GLY A 146 12.26 11.59 -7.35
N MET A 147 11.32 10.66 -7.17
CA MET A 147 11.22 9.79 -5.99
C MET A 147 12.12 8.55 -6.06
N LYS A 148 12.85 8.33 -7.15
CA LYS A 148 13.60 7.08 -7.40
C LYS A 148 12.74 5.84 -7.16
N SER A 149 11.48 5.85 -7.64
CA SER A 149 10.44 4.87 -7.27
C SER A 149 10.80 3.42 -7.59
N ASP A 150 11.74 3.18 -8.51
CA ASP A 150 12.18 1.85 -8.90
C ASP A 150 13.45 1.40 -8.13
N ALA A 151 14.07 2.30 -7.34
CA ALA A 151 15.22 1.96 -6.51
C ALA A 151 14.79 1.30 -5.20
N ARG A 152 15.64 0.43 -4.69
CA ARG A 152 15.52 -0.14 -3.34
C ARG A 152 16.86 -0.04 -2.63
N ASN A 153 16.78 0.21 -1.34
CA ASN A 153 17.96 0.14 -0.47
C ASN A 153 18.55 -1.27 -0.51
N SER A 154 19.84 -1.40 -0.23
CA SER A 154 20.46 -2.72 -0.15
C SER A 154 19.85 -3.55 0.99
N PHE A 155 19.96 -4.86 0.90
CA PHE A 155 19.43 -5.79 1.92
C PHE A 155 20.09 -5.51 3.28
N GLU A 156 21.38 -5.33 3.30
CA GLU A 156 22.23 -5.09 4.48
C GLU A 156 21.98 -3.72 5.15
N SER A 157 21.41 -2.77 4.40
CA SER A 157 21.04 -1.46 4.98
C SER A 157 19.67 -1.46 5.67
N LEU A 158 18.90 -2.51 5.49
CA LEU A 158 17.54 -2.64 6.01
C LEU A 158 17.43 -3.72 7.10
N PHE A 159 18.26 -4.77 7.03
CA PHE A 159 18.13 -5.97 7.84
C PHE A 159 19.41 -6.27 8.62
N TYR A 160 19.25 -6.77 9.84
CA TYR A 160 20.32 -6.91 10.81
C TYR A 160 20.17 -8.23 11.57
N GLN A 161 21.30 -8.72 12.14
CA GLN A 161 21.34 -9.94 12.94
C GLN A 161 21.63 -9.57 14.41
N GLY A 162 20.75 -9.92 15.32
CA GLY A 162 20.89 -9.68 16.76
C GLY A 162 20.68 -8.24 17.19
N ASP A 163 21.36 -7.29 16.57
CA ASP A 163 21.28 -5.85 16.84
C ASP A 163 21.55 -5.01 15.58
N PHE A 164 21.49 -3.68 15.71
CA PHE A 164 21.72 -2.75 14.59
C PHE A 164 23.19 -2.55 14.21
N GLU A 165 24.15 -3.11 14.93
CA GLU A 165 25.57 -3.01 14.63
C GLU A 165 26.02 -4.11 13.65
N HIS A 166 25.20 -5.16 13.45
CA HIS A 166 25.50 -6.32 12.62
C HIS A 166 24.58 -6.39 11.39
N PRO A 167 24.92 -5.70 10.27
CA PRO A 167 24.15 -5.82 9.02
C PRO A 167 24.07 -7.27 8.54
N LEU A 168 22.86 -7.73 8.21
CA LEU A 168 22.62 -9.09 7.75
C LEU A 168 22.90 -9.19 6.24
N ARG A 169 23.86 -10.04 5.86
CA ARG A 169 24.07 -10.38 4.45
C ARG A 169 22.97 -11.31 3.96
N ARG A 170 22.57 -11.15 2.70
CA ARG A 170 21.47 -11.92 2.10
C ARG A 170 21.69 -13.43 2.22
N GLU A 171 22.90 -13.91 1.93
CA GLU A 171 23.28 -15.31 1.99
C GLU A 171 23.29 -15.89 3.41
N GLU A 172 23.31 -15.04 4.42
CA GLU A 172 23.27 -15.43 5.84
C GLU A 172 21.85 -15.45 6.41
N ALA A 173 20.87 -14.90 5.68
CA ALA A 173 19.49 -14.75 6.14
C ALA A 173 18.72 -16.09 6.27
N GLY A 174 19.20 -17.17 5.66
CA GLY A 174 18.60 -18.50 5.75
C GLY A 174 17.11 -18.51 5.43
N LYS A 175 16.27 -19.03 6.32
CA LYS A 175 14.81 -19.09 6.14
C LYS A 175 14.15 -17.71 5.97
N TRP A 176 14.79 -16.65 6.40
CA TRP A 176 14.29 -15.27 6.36
C TRP A 176 14.61 -14.53 5.05
N GLU A 177 15.51 -15.05 4.22
CA GLU A 177 15.92 -14.38 2.97
C GLU A 177 14.72 -13.97 2.12
N LYS A 178 13.86 -14.92 1.77
CA LYS A 178 12.70 -14.65 0.92
C LYS A 178 11.67 -13.73 1.56
N PRO A 179 11.23 -13.92 2.84
CA PRO A 179 10.34 -12.97 3.49
C PRO A 179 10.89 -11.54 3.56
N LEU A 180 12.17 -11.37 3.95
CA LEU A 180 12.79 -10.05 4.05
C LEU A 180 12.96 -9.39 2.67
N GLU A 181 13.26 -10.16 1.62
CA GLU A 181 13.27 -9.62 0.26
C GLU A 181 11.88 -9.09 -0.15
N MET A 182 10.79 -9.76 0.23
CA MET A 182 9.44 -9.26 -0.05
C MET A 182 9.15 -7.96 0.72
N VAL A 183 9.62 -7.84 1.96
CA VAL A 183 9.55 -6.57 2.72
C VAL A 183 10.36 -5.47 2.02
N ARG A 184 11.56 -5.77 1.54
CA ARG A 184 12.41 -4.82 0.82
C ARG A 184 11.72 -4.23 -0.42
N LEU A 185 10.87 -5.02 -1.09
CA LEU A 185 10.12 -4.61 -2.28
C LEU A 185 8.84 -3.82 -1.97
N ALA A 186 8.42 -3.73 -0.71
CA ALA A 186 7.20 -3.04 -0.31
C ALA A 186 7.17 -1.57 -0.79
N PRO A 187 5.99 -1.01 -1.09
CA PRO A 187 5.86 0.41 -1.36
C PRO A 187 6.00 1.25 -0.08
N SER A 188 6.47 2.48 -0.22
CA SER A 188 6.48 3.45 0.88
C SER A 188 6.26 4.86 0.39
N ALA A 189 5.81 5.75 1.26
CA ALA A 189 5.63 7.15 0.95
C ALA A 189 6.95 7.75 0.44
N THR A 190 6.91 8.35 -0.75
CA THR A 190 8.09 8.92 -1.47
C THR A 190 9.31 7.98 -1.54
N ASN A 191 9.06 6.66 -1.51
CA ASN A 191 10.09 5.61 -1.56
C ASN A 191 11.13 5.69 -0.42
N LYS A 192 10.72 6.13 0.77
CA LYS A 192 11.62 6.29 1.92
C LYS A 192 12.09 4.97 2.54
N GLN A 193 11.33 3.90 2.36
CA GLN A 193 11.67 2.56 2.89
C GLN A 193 12.02 2.61 4.38
N PRO A 194 11.07 3.06 5.25
CA PRO A 194 11.38 3.43 6.64
C PRO A 194 11.55 2.23 7.56
N TRP A 195 11.31 1.03 7.07
CA TRP A 195 11.45 -0.19 7.87
C TRP A 195 12.89 -0.59 8.10
N ARG A 196 13.13 -1.14 9.27
CA ARG A 196 14.32 -1.92 9.62
C ARG A 196 13.84 -3.20 10.29
N ALA A 197 14.56 -4.29 10.10
CA ALA A 197 14.27 -5.52 10.82
C ALA A 197 15.54 -6.11 11.42
N VAL A 198 15.42 -6.57 12.65
CA VAL A 198 16.46 -7.32 13.36
C VAL A 198 15.98 -8.75 13.52
N ILE A 199 16.78 -9.72 13.06
CA ILE A 199 16.54 -11.13 13.31
C ILE A 199 17.21 -11.50 14.62
N ASP A 200 16.43 -12.09 15.53
CA ASP A 200 16.94 -12.68 16.77
C ASP A 200 16.37 -14.08 16.92
N ALA A 201 17.26 -15.09 16.85
CA ALA A 201 16.90 -16.50 16.86
C ALA A 201 15.77 -16.84 15.87
N ASP A 202 14.56 -17.10 16.36
CA ASP A 202 13.38 -17.46 15.56
C ASP A 202 12.38 -16.31 15.34
N ALA A 203 12.73 -15.11 15.78
CA ALA A 203 11.90 -13.91 15.68
C ALA A 203 12.48 -12.88 14.73
N VAL A 204 11.59 -12.03 14.19
CA VAL A 204 11.96 -10.84 13.42
C VAL A 204 11.29 -9.64 14.07
N HIS A 205 12.08 -8.70 14.52
CA HIS A 205 11.62 -7.47 15.14
C HIS A 205 11.64 -6.34 14.11
N PHE A 206 10.48 -5.73 13.88
CA PHE A 206 10.35 -4.61 12.93
C PHE A 206 10.40 -3.27 13.65
N TYR A 207 11.13 -2.34 13.07
CA TYR A 207 11.30 -0.97 13.54
C TYR A 207 11.02 0.03 12.44
N GLU A 208 10.48 1.17 12.81
CA GLU A 208 10.28 2.30 11.90
C GLU A 208 11.34 3.37 12.12
N VAL A 209 12.01 3.77 11.05
CA VAL A 209 12.87 4.95 11.04
C VAL A 209 12.00 6.19 10.81
N LYS A 210 11.80 6.98 11.85
CA LYS A 210 11.03 8.23 11.76
C LYS A 210 11.68 9.18 10.75
N THR A 211 10.93 9.57 9.75
CA THR A 211 11.36 10.53 8.73
C THR A 211 10.81 11.91 9.05
N ARG A 212 11.67 12.92 9.09
CA ARG A 212 11.24 14.32 9.32
C ARG A 212 10.20 14.74 8.27
N GLY A 213 9.07 15.33 8.70
CA GLY A 213 7.96 15.71 7.84
C GLY A 213 6.91 14.60 7.63
N TYR A 214 7.09 13.43 8.23
CA TYR A 214 6.11 12.34 8.30
C TYR A 214 5.75 12.06 9.76
N ALA A 215 5.70 13.10 10.58
CA ALA A 215 5.29 12.96 11.97
C ALA A 215 3.83 12.53 12.06
N ASN A 216 3.57 11.56 12.92
CA ASN A 216 2.24 11.05 13.25
C ASN A 216 1.46 12.10 14.05
N GLU A 217 0.96 13.15 13.40
CA GLU A 217 -0.06 14.04 13.99
C GLU A 217 -1.48 13.55 13.69
N ALA A 218 -1.63 12.31 13.23
CA ALA A 218 -2.91 11.69 12.91
C ALA A 218 -3.27 10.54 13.86
N THR A 219 -2.66 10.52 15.06
CA THR A 219 -3.08 9.61 16.15
C THR A 219 -3.68 10.39 17.30
#